data_4061e54b82366de6801f9b58fa77381f
#
_entry.id   4061e54b82366de6801f9b58fa77381f
#
_cell.length_a   1.000
_cell.length_b   1.000
_cell.length_c   1.000
_cell.angle_alpha   90.00
_cell.angle_beta   90.00
_cell.angle_gamma   90.00
#
_symmetry.space_group_name_H-M   'P 1'
#
loop_
_entity.id
_entity.type
_entity.pdbx_description
1 polymer ?
#
loop_
_entity_poly.entity_id
_entity_poly.type
_entity_poly.pdbx_seq_one_letter_code
_entity_poly.pdbx_strand_id
1 'polypeptide(L)'
;LPIHIPKEHLEQWLVQSIGAKPVGSGNYPVDVIDVNENFGADAKMLAWSGKPGSASNETSLLQKFKDAGNELDIAFKQNKFDGVVSDWARLLKKKLNKVKKDYEKIQKIYYFFLIREDRNFHLCGMEVNVEKLSLISVDKSSKSSVWIKDFIESRYGESKIYKSKKRMELRLYPSN
;
A
#
# COMPACT_ATOMS: atom_id res chain seq x y z
N LEU A 1 -25.19 -11.27 5.13
CA LEU A 1 -24.39 -10.04 5.03
C LEU A 1 -22.96 -10.36 5.44
N PRO A 2 -21.96 -9.94 4.68
CA PRO A 2 -20.57 -10.18 5.07
C PRO A 2 -20.25 -9.46 6.38
N ILE A 3 -19.53 -10.15 7.27
CA ILE A 3 -19.13 -9.59 8.55
C ILE A 3 -18.25 -8.35 8.28
N HIS A 4 -18.68 -7.21 8.77
CA HIS A 4 -17.88 -5.97 8.70
C HIS A 4 -17.07 -5.82 9.98
N ILE A 5 -15.75 -5.78 9.84
CA ILE A 5 -14.85 -5.49 10.94
C ILE A 5 -14.35 -4.05 10.75
N PRO A 6 -14.59 -3.14 11.69
CA PRO A 6 -14.03 -1.80 11.63
C PRO A 6 -12.49 -1.82 11.57
N LYS A 7 -11.88 -0.89 10.84
CA LYS A 7 -10.42 -0.82 10.67
C LYS A 7 -9.70 -0.72 12.03
N GLU A 8 -10.26 0.04 12.94
CA GLU A 8 -9.74 0.26 14.29
C GLU A 8 -9.61 -1.06 15.08
N HIS A 9 -10.53 -2.01 14.87
CA HIS A 9 -10.46 -3.32 15.51
C HIS A 9 -9.31 -4.15 14.91
N LEU A 10 -9.06 -4.07 13.61
CA LEU A 10 -7.92 -4.75 13.00
C LEU A 10 -6.59 -4.24 13.57
N GLU A 11 -6.44 -2.93 13.71
CA GLU A 11 -5.26 -2.32 14.32
C GLU A 11 -5.08 -2.76 15.78
N GLN A 12 -6.16 -2.77 16.57
CA GLN A 12 -6.16 -3.26 17.96
C GLN A 12 -5.81 -4.75 18.06
N TRP A 13 -6.33 -5.57 17.16
CA TRP A 13 -6.00 -7.01 17.14
C TRP A 13 -4.52 -7.25 16.82
N LEU A 14 -3.94 -6.51 15.89
CA LEU A 14 -2.51 -6.57 15.63
C LEU A 14 -1.71 -6.19 16.87
N VAL A 15 -2.05 -5.07 17.51
CA VAL A 15 -1.40 -4.63 18.75
C VAL A 15 -1.44 -5.72 19.83
N GLN A 16 -2.60 -6.32 20.06
CA GLN A 16 -2.79 -7.34 21.10
C GLN A 16 -2.12 -8.68 20.73
N SER A 17 -2.19 -9.08 19.45
CA SER A 17 -1.70 -10.40 19.02
C SER A 17 -0.19 -10.50 18.96
N ILE A 18 0.49 -9.43 18.61
CA ILE A 18 1.95 -9.41 18.42
C ILE A 18 2.68 -8.55 19.48
N GLY A 19 1.94 -7.94 20.41
CA GLY A 19 2.53 -7.08 21.44
C GLY A 19 3.11 -5.76 20.91
N ALA A 20 2.73 -5.37 19.69
CA ALA A 20 3.18 -4.11 19.09
C ALA A 20 2.58 -2.89 19.79
N LYS A 21 3.16 -1.73 19.56
CA LYS A 21 2.63 -0.45 20.06
C LYS A 21 1.83 0.22 18.95
N PRO A 22 0.62 0.75 19.24
CA PRO A 22 -0.11 1.55 18.27
C PRO A 22 0.65 2.84 18.01
N VAL A 23 0.70 3.26 16.77
CA VAL A 23 1.20 4.57 16.37
C VAL A 23 -0.01 5.45 16.15
N GLY A 24 -0.14 6.49 16.94
CA GLY A 24 -1.35 7.32 17.01
C GLY A 24 -1.95 7.72 15.67
N SER A 25 -3.21 8.09 15.71
CA SER A 25 -4.13 8.32 14.61
C SER A 25 -3.66 9.34 13.55
N GLY A 26 -4.22 9.25 12.36
CA GLY A 26 -4.09 10.23 11.29
C GLY A 26 -3.34 9.71 10.07
N ASN A 27 -2.58 10.59 9.42
CA ASN A 27 -1.85 10.27 8.19
C ASN A 27 -0.45 9.66 8.42
N TYR A 28 -0.22 8.98 9.57
CA TYR A 28 1.06 8.35 9.80
C TYR A 28 1.24 7.12 8.89
N PRO A 29 2.46 6.83 8.42
CA PRO A 29 2.69 5.78 7.41
C PRO A 29 2.44 4.35 7.84
N VAL A 30 2.45 4.08 9.15
CA VAL A 30 2.18 2.77 9.73
C VAL A 30 1.19 2.90 10.88
N ASP A 31 0.41 1.86 11.13
CA ASP A 31 -0.58 1.81 12.21
C ASP A 31 0.03 1.30 13.51
N VAL A 32 1.03 0.42 13.42
CA VAL A 32 1.70 -0.19 14.58
C VAL A 32 3.21 -0.26 14.40
N ILE A 33 3.93 -0.27 15.52
CA ILE A 33 5.37 -0.54 15.56
C ILE A 33 5.68 -1.62 16.59
N ASP A 34 6.65 -2.47 16.27
CA ASP A 34 7.28 -3.38 17.20
C ASP A 34 8.77 -3.06 17.31
N VAL A 35 9.16 -2.47 18.45
CA VAL A 35 10.55 -2.07 18.68
C VAL A 35 11.46 -3.24 19.08
N ASN A 36 10.88 -4.37 19.49
CA ASN A 36 11.63 -5.56 19.85
C ASN A 36 12.02 -6.32 18.57
N GLU A 37 11.07 -6.48 17.65
CA GLU A 37 11.28 -7.12 16.36
C GLU A 37 11.70 -6.14 15.26
N ASN A 38 11.88 -4.86 15.58
CA ASN A 38 12.38 -3.79 14.71
C ASN A 38 11.58 -3.56 13.43
N PHE A 39 10.24 -3.65 13.48
CA PHE A 39 9.39 -3.37 12.33
C PHE A 39 8.24 -2.40 12.61
N GLY A 40 7.77 -1.76 11.53
CA GLY A 40 6.51 -1.04 11.48
C GLY A 40 5.55 -1.72 10.51
N ALA A 41 4.25 -1.67 10.77
CA ALA A 41 3.26 -2.24 9.86
C ALA A 41 2.05 -1.33 9.66
N ASP A 42 1.55 -1.31 8.41
CA ASP A 42 0.29 -0.69 8.00
C ASP A 42 -0.75 -1.81 7.76
N ALA A 43 -1.86 -1.75 8.47
CA ALA A 43 -2.93 -2.74 8.44
C ALA A 43 -3.97 -2.40 7.38
N LYS A 44 -4.21 -3.35 6.49
CA LYS A 44 -5.16 -3.17 5.38
C LYS A 44 -6.21 -4.27 5.40
N MET A 45 -7.48 -3.88 5.34
CA MET A 45 -8.58 -4.84 5.20
C MET A 45 -9.02 -4.90 3.75
N LEU A 46 -9.13 -6.13 3.24
CA LEU A 46 -9.58 -6.41 1.89
C LEU A 46 -10.81 -7.32 1.91
N ALA A 47 -11.67 -7.19 0.92
CA ALA A 47 -12.76 -8.13 0.69
C ALA A 47 -12.42 -9.03 -0.50
N TRP A 48 -12.61 -10.33 -0.33
CA TRP A 48 -12.49 -11.33 -1.38
C TRP A 48 -13.89 -11.77 -1.86
N SER A 49 -14.13 -11.72 -3.13
CA SER A 49 -15.42 -12.07 -3.75
C SER A 49 -15.31 -13.24 -4.73
N GLY A 50 -14.33 -14.11 -4.56
CA GLY A 50 -14.09 -15.25 -5.46
C GLY A 50 -13.48 -14.86 -6.82
N LYS A 51 -13.22 -13.58 -7.06
CA LYS A 51 -12.53 -13.08 -8.25
C LYS A 51 -11.17 -12.50 -7.85
N PRO A 52 -10.12 -12.68 -8.67
CA PRO A 52 -8.86 -12.01 -8.45
C PRO A 52 -9.07 -10.51 -8.27
N GLY A 53 -8.63 -9.97 -7.15
CA GLY A 53 -8.65 -8.51 -7.03
C GLY A 53 -9.34 -7.91 -5.83
N SER A 54 -9.11 -8.45 -4.64
CA SER A 54 -9.25 -7.61 -3.45
C SER A 54 -8.33 -6.42 -3.58
N ALA A 55 -8.87 -5.20 -3.41
CA ALA A 55 -8.12 -3.99 -3.68
C ALA A 55 -7.93 -3.16 -2.42
N SER A 56 -6.71 -2.77 -2.14
CA SER A 56 -6.37 -1.78 -1.14
C SER A 56 -5.78 -0.54 -1.79
N ASN A 57 -6.17 0.62 -1.29
CA ASN A 57 -5.58 1.87 -1.75
C ASN A 57 -4.33 2.18 -0.93
N GLU A 58 -3.24 2.45 -1.63
CA GLU A 58 -2.00 2.92 -1.05
C GLU A 58 -1.88 4.44 -1.17
N THR A 59 -0.73 5.01 -0.98
CA THR A 59 -0.54 6.45 -0.88
C THR A 59 -1.21 7.24 -2.02
N SER A 60 -1.87 8.34 -1.65
CA SER A 60 -2.50 9.25 -2.60
C SER A 60 -1.47 10.13 -3.28
N LEU A 61 -1.60 10.30 -4.60
CA LEU A 61 -0.85 11.28 -5.38
C LEU A 61 -1.52 12.66 -5.41
N LEU A 62 -2.74 12.74 -4.85
CA LEU A 62 -3.58 13.93 -4.96
C LEU A 62 -2.89 15.20 -4.47
N GLN A 63 -2.22 15.15 -3.32
CA GLN A 63 -1.58 16.36 -2.76
C GLN A 63 -0.49 16.87 -3.68
N LYS A 64 0.42 16.00 -4.15
CA LYS A 64 1.48 16.38 -5.07
C LYS A 64 0.93 17.02 -6.36
N PHE A 65 -0.05 16.37 -6.97
CA PHE A 65 -0.62 16.86 -8.24
C PHE A 65 -1.56 18.04 -8.04
N LYS A 66 -2.08 18.27 -6.85
CA LYS A 66 -2.84 19.46 -6.49
C LYS A 66 -1.94 20.68 -6.41
N ASP A 67 -0.77 20.54 -5.80
CA ASP A 67 0.22 21.62 -5.66
C ASP A 67 0.86 22.00 -7.01
N ALA A 68 0.94 21.05 -7.94
CA ALA A 68 1.54 21.20 -9.26
C ALA A 68 0.53 21.39 -10.41
N GLY A 69 -0.73 21.67 -10.14
CA GLY A 69 -1.72 22.05 -11.15
C GLY A 69 -2.06 21.00 -12.20
N ASN A 70 -2.52 19.80 -11.78
CA ASN A 70 -2.96 18.71 -12.68
C ASN A 70 -1.85 17.98 -13.47
N GLU A 71 -0.62 17.97 -12.99
CA GLU A 71 0.48 17.25 -13.65
C GLU A 71 0.17 15.77 -13.92
N LEU A 72 -0.57 15.09 -13.03
CA LEU A 72 -0.96 13.69 -13.26
C LEU A 72 -1.82 13.53 -14.52
N ASP A 73 -2.81 14.40 -14.69
CA ASP A 73 -3.68 14.38 -15.87
C ASP A 73 -2.89 14.69 -17.14
N ILE A 74 -1.95 15.62 -17.06
CA ILE A 74 -1.04 15.97 -18.15
C ILE A 74 -0.13 14.79 -18.48
N ALA A 75 0.47 14.15 -17.46
CA ALA A 75 1.33 13.00 -17.65
C ALA A 75 0.61 11.82 -18.33
N PHE A 76 -0.64 11.54 -17.93
CA PHE A 76 -1.48 10.54 -18.61
C PHE A 76 -1.83 10.91 -20.04
N LYS A 77 -2.15 12.20 -20.32
CA LYS A 77 -2.41 12.69 -21.69
C LYS A 77 -1.18 12.57 -22.58
N GLN A 78 0.00 12.77 -22.01
CA GLN A 78 1.28 12.73 -22.72
C GLN A 78 1.94 11.33 -22.71
N ASN A 79 1.28 10.33 -22.16
CA ASN A 79 1.82 8.97 -21.97
C ASN A 79 3.15 8.92 -21.20
N LYS A 80 3.37 9.86 -20.28
CA LYS A 80 4.58 9.91 -19.41
C LYS A 80 4.45 9.01 -18.19
N PHE A 81 4.20 7.73 -18.42
CA PHE A 81 3.87 6.76 -17.37
C PHE A 81 5.04 6.46 -16.44
N ASP A 82 6.27 6.43 -16.94
CA ASP A 82 7.47 6.25 -16.10
C ASP A 82 7.60 7.38 -15.07
N GLY A 83 7.31 8.61 -15.47
CA GLY A 83 7.25 9.76 -14.56
C GLY A 83 6.19 9.58 -13.47
N VAL A 84 5.02 9.06 -13.80
CA VAL A 84 3.95 8.78 -12.82
C VAL A 84 4.40 7.73 -11.80
N VAL A 85 5.00 6.63 -12.26
CA VAL A 85 5.48 5.55 -11.39
C VAL A 85 6.63 6.02 -10.51
N SER A 86 7.63 6.70 -11.07
CA SER A 86 8.78 7.20 -10.32
C SER A 86 8.38 8.24 -9.27
N ASP A 87 7.46 9.12 -9.59
CA ASP A 87 6.93 10.11 -8.65
C ASP A 87 6.16 9.45 -7.49
N TRP A 88 5.34 8.46 -7.80
CA TRP A 88 4.64 7.69 -6.78
C TRP A 88 5.64 6.97 -5.87
N ALA A 89 6.63 6.28 -6.44
CA ALA A 89 7.69 5.60 -5.69
C ALA A 89 8.44 6.54 -4.74
N ARG A 90 8.79 7.72 -5.24
CA ARG A 90 9.47 8.76 -4.45
C ARG A 90 8.60 9.26 -3.28
N LEU A 91 7.31 9.45 -3.51
CA LEU A 91 6.37 9.85 -2.45
C LEU A 91 6.23 8.77 -1.39
N LEU A 92 6.08 7.51 -1.80
CA LEU A 92 6.00 6.38 -0.87
C LEU A 92 7.31 6.21 -0.10
N LYS A 93 8.45 6.24 -0.78
CA LYS A 93 9.78 6.17 -0.13
C LYS A 93 9.95 7.28 0.92
N LYS A 94 9.59 8.52 0.59
CA LYS A 94 9.63 9.65 1.54
C LYS A 94 8.73 9.39 2.76
N LYS A 95 7.52 8.89 2.52
CA LYS A 95 6.54 8.57 3.55
C LYS A 95 7.07 7.49 4.50
N LEU A 96 7.61 6.39 3.97
CA LEU A 96 8.10 5.27 4.78
C LEU A 96 9.44 5.57 5.47
N ASN A 97 10.32 6.36 4.86
CA ASN A 97 11.55 6.82 5.51
C ASN A 97 11.29 7.72 6.72
N LYS A 98 10.13 8.39 6.78
CA LYS A 98 9.73 9.12 7.98
C LYS A 98 9.61 8.18 9.18
N VAL A 99 9.06 6.97 9.00
CA VAL A 99 8.95 5.97 10.08
C VAL A 99 10.34 5.58 10.61
N LYS A 100 11.27 5.29 9.69
CA LYS A 100 12.65 4.92 10.07
C LYS A 100 13.39 6.07 10.77
N LYS A 101 13.07 7.32 10.43
CA LYS A 101 13.64 8.51 11.06
C LYS A 101 13.05 8.75 12.45
N ASP A 102 11.73 8.63 12.60
CA ASP A 102 11.03 8.88 13.86
C ASP A 102 11.27 7.75 14.87
N TYR A 103 11.58 6.54 14.38
CA TYR A 103 11.85 5.34 15.17
C TYR A 103 13.11 4.64 14.65
N GLU A 104 14.28 5.06 15.12
CA GLU A 104 15.60 4.61 14.64
C GLU A 104 15.81 3.09 14.64
N LYS A 105 15.14 2.37 15.55
CA LYS A 105 15.20 0.91 15.63
C LYS A 105 14.43 0.21 14.51
N ILE A 106 13.45 0.89 13.89
CA ILE A 106 12.62 0.27 12.85
C ILE A 106 13.41 0.13 11.54
N GLN A 107 13.66 -1.12 11.17
CA GLN A 107 14.41 -1.46 9.96
C GLN A 107 13.49 -1.94 8.83
N LYS A 108 12.43 -2.65 9.17
CA LYS A 108 11.50 -3.26 8.22
C LYS A 108 10.13 -2.59 8.28
N ILE A 109 9.46 -2.54 7.14
CA ILE A 109 8.08 -2.06 7.04
C ILE A 109 7.26 -3.15 6.36
N TYR A 110 6.11 -3.48 6.95
CA TYR A 110 5.19 -4.46 6.41
C TYR A 110 3.84 -3.84 6.08
N TYR A 111 3.19 -4.39 5.05
CA TYR A 111 1.74 -4.30 4.89
C TYR A 111 1.14 -5.61 5.40
N PHE A 112 0.26 -5.54 6.39
CA PHE A 112 -0.55 -6.64 6.85
C PHE A 112 -1.95 -6.54 6.24
N PHE A 113 -2.32 -7.60 5.54
CA PHE A 113 -3.62 -7.69 4.88
C PHE A 113 -4.50 -8.70 5.61
N LEU A 114 -5.63 -8.24 6.13
CA LEU A 114 -6.71 -9.11 6.56
C LEU A 114 -7.70 -9.22 5.39
N ILE A 115 -7.68 -10.37 4.73
CA ILE A 115 -8.55 -10.66 3.59
C ILE A 115 -9.77 -11.39 4.10
N ARG A 116 -10.94 -10.83 3.85
CA ARG A 116 -12.22 -11.38 4.26
C ARG A 116 -12.89 -12.07 3.08
N GLU A 117 -13.20 -13.35 3.25
CA GLU A 117 -13.94 -14.18 2.31
C GLU A 117 -15.12 -14.82 3.05
N ASP A 118 -16.34 -14.39 2.76
CA ASP A 118 -17.57 -14.87 3.40
C ASP A 118 -17.42 -15.04 4.94
N ARG A 119 -17.12 -16.25 5.42
CA ARG A 119 -16.89 -16.59 6.83
C ARG A 119 -15.43 -16.81 7.19
N ASN A 120 -14.54 -16.75 6.21
CA ASN A 120 -13.11 -16.99 6.39
C ASN A 120 -12.33 -15.68 6.39
N PHE A 121 -11.24 -15.68 7.16
CA PHE A 121 -10.28 -14.59 7.19
C PHE A 121 -8.89 -15.14 6.91
N HIS A 122 -8.16 -14.47 6.02
CA HIS A 122 -6.79 -14.80 5.71
C HIS A 122 -5.91 -13.62 6.11
N LEU A 123 -4.93 -13.86 6.96
CA LEU A 123 -3.92 -12.88 7.29
C LEU A 123 -2.67 -13.15 6.48
N CYS A 124 -2.21 -12.17 5.76
CA CYS A 124 -0.93 -12.22 5.07
C CYS A 124 -0.14 -10.92 5.25
N GLY A 125 1.18 -11.02 5.16
CA GLY A 125 2.08 -9.90 5.27
C GLY A 125 2.99 -9.78 4.04
N MET A 126 3.29 -8.54 3.66
CA MET A 126 4.24 -8.22 2.62
C MET A 126 5.26 -7.22 3.16
N GLU A 127 6.55 -7.56 3.08
CA GLU A 127 7.60 -6.58 3.37
C GLU A 127 7.67 -5.54 2.24
N VAL A 128 7.59 -4.27 2.59
CA VAL A 128 7.84 -3.17 1.67
C VAL A 128 9.31 -2.78 1.76
N ASN A 129 10.10 -3.28 0.83
CA ASN A 129 11.51 -2.93 0.77
C ASN A 129 11.67 -1.49 0.26
N VAL A 130 11.87 -0.57 1.19
CA VAL A 130 11.93 0.89 0.92
C VAL A 130 13.05 1.25 -0.06
N GLU A 131 14.17 0.53 -0.02
CA GLU A 131 15.32 0.80 -0.90
C GLU A 131 15.01 0.38 -2.35
N LYS A 132 14.29 -0.73 -2.52
CA LYS A 132 13.88 -1.21 -3.84
C LYS A 132 12.77 -0.38 -4.50
N LEU A 133 12.12 0.53 -3.78
CA LEU A 133 11.11 1.41 -4.38
C LEU A 133 11.63 2.26 -5.54
N SER A 134 12.92 2.55 -5.57
CA SER A 134 13.54 3.27 -6.70
C SER A 134 13.76 2.42 -7.95
N LEU A 135 13.59 1.10 -7.85
CA LEU A 135 13.78 0.14 -8.95
C LEU A 135 12.47 -0.26 -9.63
N ILE A 136 11.32 0.11 -9.06
CA ILE A 136 10.03 -0.21 -9.67
C ILE A 136 9.86 0.53 -10.99
N SER A 137 9.18 -0.12 -11.92
CA SER A 137 9.02 0.37 -13.29
C SER A 137 7.58 0.16 -13.80
N VAL A 138 7.30 0.68 -14.98
CA VAL A 138 6.05 0.42 -15.69
C VAL A 138 6.06 -1.01 -16.25
N ASP A 139 5.04 -1.80 -15.92
CA ASP A 139 4.78 -3.11 -16.56
C ASP A 139 4.01 -2.92 -17.86
N LYS A 140 2.84 -2.28 -17.74
CA LYS A 140 1.95 -1.95 -18.85
C LYS A 140 1.14 -0.71 -18.54
N SER A 141 0.56 -0.10 -19.55
CA SER A 141 -0.23 1.12 -19.39
C SER A 141 -1.46 1.16 -20.28
N SER A 142 -2.40 2.00 -19.90
CA SER A 142 -3.58 2.37 -20.68
C SER A 142 -3.88 3.86 -20.53
N LYS A 143 -4.87 4.37 -21.23
CA LYS A 143 -5.31 5.77 -21.10
C LYS A 143 -5.74 6.16 -19.66
N SER A 144 -6.07 5.21 -18.82
CA SER A 144 -6.62 5.43 -17.48
C SER A 144 -5.85 4.78 -16.34
N SER A 145 -4.87 3.93 -16.63
CA SER A 145 -4.15 3.14 -15.62
C SER A 145 -2.72 2.84 -16.04
N VAL A 146 -1.86 2.75 -15.05
CA VAL A 146 -0.47 2.28 -15.18
C VAL A 146 -0.25 1.16 -14.20
N TRP A 147 0.18 -0.02 -14.68
CA TRP A 147 0.58 -1.15 -13.83
C TRP A 147 2.05 -1.02 -13.46
N ILE A 148 2.35 -1.38 -12.24
CA ILE A 148 3.68 -1.26 -11.65
C ILE A 148 4.31 -2.64 -11.58
N LYS A 149 5.50 -2.78 -12.14
CA LYS A 149 6.35 -3.96 -12.03
C LYS A 149 7.23 -3.87 -10.79
N ASP A 150 7.58 -5.02 -10.23
CA ASP A 150 8.55 -5.19 -9.14
C ASP A 150 8.16 -4.55 -7.78
N PHE A 151 6.89 -4.13 -7.61
CA PHE A 151 6.38 -3.72 -6.31
C PHE A 151 5.78 -4.90 -5.52
N ILE A 152 5.03 -5.76 -6.20
CA ILE A 152 4.52 -7.02 -5.67
C ILE A 152 4.84 -8.15 -6.65
N GLU A 153 5.16 -9.34 -6.17
CA GLU A 153 5.37 -10.49 -7.05
C GLU A 153 4.07 -10.85 -7.77
N SER A 154 4.15 -11.04 -9.08
CA SER A 154 2.97 -11.25 -9.96
C SER A 154 2.11 -12.45 -9.59
N ARG A 155 2.70 -13.47 -8.96
CA ARG A 155 1.97 -14.65 -8.44
C ARG A 155 1.05 -14.31 -7.26
N TYR A 156 1.35 -13.26 -6.50
CA TYR A 156 0.57 -12.86 -5.33
C TYR A 156 -0.38 -11.70 -5.61
N GLY A 157 -0.19 -11.00 -6.72
CA GLY A 157 -1.05 -9.88 -7.04
C GLY A 157 -0.53 -8.94 -8.11
N GLU A 158 -1.19 -7.81 -8.21
CA GLU A 158 -0.79 -6.69 -9.07
C GLU A 158 -0.91 -5.36 -8.34
N SER A 159 -0.16 -4.38 -8.80
CA SER A 159 -0.29 -3.00 -8.35
C SER A 159 -0.44 -2.06 -9.54
N LYS A 160 -1.33 -1.08 -9.41
CA LYS A 160 -1.57 -0.10 -10.47
C LYS A 160 -2.03 1.25 -9.97
N ILE A 161 -1.67 2.29 -10.71
CA ILE A 161 -2.12 3.65 -10.47
C ILE A 161 -3.27 3.98 -11.41
N TYR A 162 -4.40 4.43 -10.84
CA TYR A 162 -5.53 4.93 -11.60
C TYR A 162 -5.48 6.45 -11.72
N LYS A 163 -5.66 6.95 -12.93
CA LYS A 163 -5.80 8.39 -13.20
C LYS A 163 -6.94 9.01 -12.40
N SER A 164 -8.12 8.41 -12.45
CA SER A 164 -9.32 8.93 -11.78
C SER A 164 -9.23 8.93 -10.27
N LYS A 165 -8.61 7.92 -9.67
CA LYS A 165 -8.46 7.78 -8.22
C LYS A 165 -7.24 8.52 -7.67
N LYS A 166 -6.28 8.89 -8.52
CA LYS A 166 -5.02 9.55 -8.15
C LYS A 166 -4.27 8.86 -7.01
N ARG A 167 -4.31 7.52 -7.00
CA ARG A 167 -3.63 6.66 -6.01
C ARG A 167 -3.30 5.31 -6.60
N MET A 168 -2.37 4.63 -5.98
CA MET A 168 -2.06 3.24 -6.29
C MET A 168 -3.07 2.31 -5.62
N GLU A 169 -3.43 1.26 -6.30
CA GLU A 169 -4.28 0.17 -5.82
C GLU A 169 -3.49 -1.13 -5.86
N LEU A 170 -3.48 -1.83 -4.72
CA LEU A 170 -2.96 -3.20 -4.60
C LEU A 170 -4.10 -4.18 -4.78
N ARG A 171 -3.91 -5.19 -5.60
CA ARG A 171 -4.81 -6.32 -5.78
C ARG A 171 -4.09 -7.60 -5.43
N LEU A 172 -4.58 -8.33 -4.46
CA LEU A 172 -4.00 -9.59 -4.01
C LEU A 172 -4.79 -10.77 -4.56
N TYR A 173 -4.09 -11.89 -4.77
CA TYR A 173 -4.63 -13.17 -5.23
C TYR A 173 -4.41 -14.21 -4.13
N PRO A 174 -5.32 -14.31 -3.13
CA PRO A 174 -5.08 -15.14 -1.94
C PRO A 174 -5.11 -16.64 -2.21
N SER A 175 -5.51 -17.07 -3.39
CA SER A 175 -5.70 -18.49 -3.74
C SER A 175 -4.49 -19.16 -4.38
N ASN A 176 -3.34 -18.52 -4.42
CA ASN A 176 -2.14 -19.07 -5.07
C ASN A 176 -1.09 -19.46 -4.04
#